data_447a247f0965fbea9f32fde953816db4
#
_entry.id   447a247f0965fbea9f32fde953816db4
#
_cell.length_a   1.000
_cell.length_b   1.000
_cell.length_c   1.000
_cell.angle_alpha   90.00
_cell.angle_beta   90.00
_cell.angle_gamma   90.00
#
_symmetry.space_group_name_H-M   'P 1'
#
loop_
_entity.id
_entity.type
_entity.pdbx_description
1 polymer ?
#
loop_
_entity_poly.entity_id
_entity_poly.type
_entity_poly.pdbx_seq_one_letter_code
_entity_poly.pdbx_strand_id
1 'polypeptide(L)'
;TDLVVAMAKTGAVINIKKAQFLAPQEMKHIITKCEEAGNDQVILCERGSSFGYNNLVVDMLGFGIMKQMNVPVFFDVTHSLQMPGGRADSAGGRRAQVTDLALAGMSQGLAGLFLEAHPDPDKAMCDGPCALRLSQLEPFLERVKAVDDLVKSFKPIDTA
;
A
#
# COMPACT_ATOMS: atom_id res chain seq x y z
N THR A 1 12.90 12.94 -8.35
CA THR A 1 13.17 12.61 -9.77
C THR A 1 14.44 11.79 -9.89
N ASP A 2 15.58 12.24 -9.41
CA ASP A 2 16.88 11.55 -9.60
C ASP A 2 16.89 10.13 -9.01
N LEU A 3 16.35 9.94 -7.83
CA LEU A 3 16.22 8.62 -7.22
C LEU A 3 15.34 7.68 -8.06
N VAL A 4 14.19 8.17 -8.55
CA VAL A 4 13.29 7.37 -9.39
C VAL A 4 13.98 6.93 -10.68
N VAL A 5 14.68 7.84 -11.35
CA VAL A 5 15.45 7.56 -12.56
C VAL A 5 16.59 6.57 -12.27
N ALA A 6 17.30 6.73 -11.15
CA ALA A 6 18.38 5.81 -10.77
C ALA A 6 17.84 4.40 -10.50
N MET A 7 16.70 4.28 -9.82
CA MET A 7 16.04 2.98 -9.60
C MET A 7 15.57 2.36 -10.92
N ALA A 8 14.93 3.14 -11.80
CA ALA A 8 14.47 2.66 -13.10
C ALA A 8 15.60 2.06 -13.94
N LYS A 9 16.77 2.71 -13.95
CA LYS A 9 17.97 2.25 -14.66
C LYS A 9 18.55 0.92 -14.16
N THR A 10 18.11 0.41 -13.02
CA THR A 10 18.53 -0.92 -12.55
C THR A 10 17.90 -2.06 -13.35
N GLY A 11 16.81 -1.80 -14.09
CA GLY A 11 16.04 -2.82 -14.80
C GLY A 11 15.21 -3.75 -13.89
N ALA A 12 15.20 -3.52 -12.58
CA ALA A 12 14.40 -4.28 -11.62
C ALA A 12 12.94 -3.83 -11.64
N VAL A 13 12.01 -4.68 -11.16
CA VAL A 13 10.64 -4.28 -10.85
C VAL A 13 10.66 -3.27 -9.71
N ILE A 14 10.01 -2.13 -9.90
CA ILE A 14 10.01 -1.02 -8.93
C ILE A 14 8.65 -0.89 -8.28
N ASN A 15 8.59 -1.08 -6.96
CA ASN A 15 7.41 -0.79 -6.16
C ASN A 15 7.50 0.65 -5.62
N ILE A 16 6.61 1.52 -6.08
CA ILE A 16 6.60 2.94 -5.74
C ILE A 16 5.45 3.23 -4.79
N LYS A 17 5.77 3.53 -3.55
CA LYS A 17 4.79 3.99 -2.55
C LYS A 17 4.38 5.44 -2.84
N LYS A 18 3.08 5.68 -2.91
CA LYS A 18 2.52 7.02 -3.04
C LYS A 18 2.90 7.85 -1.79
N ALA A 19 3.45 9.03 -1.99
CA ALA A 19 3.71 9.94 -0.87
C ALA A 19 2.39 10.38 -0.20
N GLN A 20 2.45 10.62 1.10
CA GLN A 20 1.27 10.94 1.93
C GLN A 20 0.58 12.26 1.54
N PHE A 21 1.25 13.12 0.80
CA PHE A 21 0.75 14.41 0.33
C PHE A 21 0.32 14.40 -1.14
N LEU A 22 0.57 13.32 -1.88
CA LEU A 22 0.23 13.22 -3.31
C LEU A 22 -1.21 12.73 -3.49
N ALA A 23 -1.90 13.36 -4.44
CA ALA A 23 -3.15 12.82 -4.96
C ALA A 23 -2.88 11.55 -5.79
N PRO A 24 -3.83 10.58 -5.83
CA PRO A 24 -3.65 9.36 -6.62
C PRO A 24 -3.32 9.63 -8.10
N GLN A 25 -3.92 10.66 -8.69
CA GLN A 25 -3.72 11.08 -10.09
C GLN A 25 -2.27 11.48 -10.41
N GLU A 26 -1.54 11.97 -9.41
CA GLU A 26 -0.15 12.42 -9.58
C GLU A 26 0.81 11.25 -9.81
N MET A 27 0.40 10.03 -9.49
CA MET A 27 1.24 8.84 -9.66
C MET A 27 1.60 8.56 -11.13
N LYS A 28 0.79 9.04 -12.08
CA LYS A 28 1.11 8.98 -13.51
C LYS A 28 2.46 9.60 -13.86
N HIS A 29 2.83 10.70 -13.20
CA HIS A 29 4.10 11.38 -13.46
C HIS A 29 5.32 10.56 -13.02
N ILE A 30 5.14 9.69 -12.03
CA ILE A 30 6.22 8.80 -11.57
C ILE A 30 6.37 7.63 -12.55
N ILE A 31 5.26 7.07 -13.06
CA ILE A 31 5.28 6.05 -14.11
C ILE A 31 6.02 6.60 -15.34
N THR A 32 5.61 7.77 -15.85
CA THR A 32 6.27 8.41 -16.99
C THR A 32 7.78 8.56 -16.79
N LYS A 33 8.25 8.96 -15.59
CA LYS A 33 9.69 9.06 -15.30
C LYS A 33 10.41 7.73 -15.36
N CYS A 34 9.77 6.64 -14.96
CA CYS A 34 10.34 5.30 -15.06
C CYS A 34 10.42 4.87 -16.54
N GLU A 35 9.35 5.08 -17.30
CA GLU A 35 9.27 4.76 -18.74
C GLU A 35 10.33 5.55 -19.53
N GLU A 36 10.45 6.87 -19.32
CA GLU A 36 11.47 7.72 -19.92
C GLU A 36 12.92 7.29 -19.56
N ALA A 37 13.08 6.65 -18.40
CA ALA A 37 14.36 6.08 -17.99
C ALA A 37 14.60 4.65 -18.52
N GLY A 38 13.65 4.10 -19.29
CA GLY A 38 13.74 2.80 -19.95
C GLY A 38 13.22 1.61 -19.13
N ASN A 39 12.35 1.84 -18.14
CA ASN A 39 11.78 0.77 -17.32
C ASN A 39 10.27 0.97 -17.10
N ASP A 40 9.47 0.07 -17.61
CA ASP A 40 8.01 0.02 -17.50
C ASP A 40 7.52 -0.95 -16.40
N GLN A 41 8.43 -1.66 -15.71
CA GLN A 41 8.11 -2.63 -14.68
C GLN A 41 7.82 -1.93 -13.35
N VAL A 42 6.69 -1.21 -13.27
CA VAL A 42 6.29 -0.40 -12.12
C VAL A 42 5.08 -1.00 -11.42
N ILE A 43 5.14 -1.03 -10.09
CA ILE A 43 4.02 -1.30 -9.19
C ILE A 43 3.74 -0.01 -8.42
N LEU A 44 2.49 0.44 -8.39
CA LEU A 44 2.08 1.52 -7.49
C LEU A 44 1.62 0.94 -6.15
N CYS A 45 1.94 1.64 -5.07
CA CYS A 45 1.56 1.19 -3.73
C CYS A 45 0.91 2.34 -2.94
N GLU A 46 -0.38 2.19 -2.61
CA GLU A 46 -1.08 3.07 -1.67
C GLU A 46 -0.56 2.82 -0.25
N ARG A 47 -0.41 3.88 0.54
CA ARG A 47 0.05 3.81 1.93
C ARG A 47 -0.61 4.85 2.85
N GLY A 48 -1.74 5.39 2.46
CA GLY A 48 -2.46 6.44 3.16
C GLY A 48 -1.96 7.85 2.84
N SER A 49 -2.83 8.79 3.13
CA SER A 49 -2.59 10.22 2.98
C SER A 49 -2.69 10.91 4.32
N SER A 50 -1.89 11.96 4.53
CA SER A 50 -1.97 12.78 5.74
C SER A 50 -3.33 13.44 5.85
N PHE A 51 -3.98 13.30 7.00
CA PHE A 51 -5.28 13.89 7.28
C PHE A 51 -5.31 14.42 8.73
N GLY A 52 -5.13 15.71 8.90
CA GLY A 52 -4.93 16.32 10.21
C GLY A 52 -3.55 16.00 10.80
N TYR A 53 -3.44 16.15 12.12
CA TYR A 53 -2.19 15.87 12.84
C TYR A 53 -2.08 14.39 13.19
N ASN A 54 -0.87 13.82 13.03
CA ASN A 54 -0.51 12.49 13.50
C ASN A 54 -1.45 11.35 13.00
N ASN A 55 -2.09 11.55 11.85
CA ASN A 55 -3.07 10.61 11.31
C ASN A 55 -2.92 10.40 9.81
N LEU A 56 -3.21 9.18 9.37
CA LEU A 56 -3.30 8.79 7.97
C LEU A 56 -4.70 8.22 7.68
N VAL A 57 -5.20 8.52 6.49
CA VAL A 57 -6.46 7.99 5.97
C VAL A 57 -6.21 7.37 4.60
N VAL A 58 -6.84 6.25 4.32
CA VAL A 58 -6.80 5.62 3.00
C VAL A 58 -8.04 6.02 2.22
N ASP A 59 -7.84 6.65 1.07
CA ASP A 59 -8.89 6.93 0.12
C ASP A 59 -9.16 5.70 -0.74
N MET A 60 -10.28 5.00 -0.49
CA MET A 60 -10.66 3.80 -1.24
C MET A 60 -10.92 4.09 -2.73
N LEU A 61 -11.38 5.29 -3.09
CA LEU A 61 -11.55 5.69 -4.49
C LEU A 61 -10.21 5.87 -5.21
N GLY A 62 -9.16 6.19 -4.48
CA GLY A 62 -7.80 6.32 -4.99
C GLY A 62 -7.28 5.05 -5.66
N PHE A 63 -7.69 3.86 -5.20
CA PHE A 63 -7.34 2.60 -5.86
C PHE A 63 -7.88 2.51 -7.27
N GLY A 64 -9.15 2.87 -7.48
CA GLY A 64 -9.77 2.90 -8.81
C GLY A 64 -9.03 3.83 -9.77
N ILE A 65 -8.65 5.02 -9.28
CA ILE A 65 -7.88 6.00 -10.05
C ILE A 65 -6.51 5.44 -10.47
N MET A 66 -5.78 4.84 -9.54
CA MET A 66 -4.46 4.27 -9.85
C MET A 66 -4.55 3.05 -10.78
N LYS A 67 -5.60 2.22 -10.66
CA LYS A 67 -5.82 1.07 -11.56
C LYS A 67 -6.02 1.51 -13.02
N GLN A 68 -6.57 2.70 -13.28
CA GLN A 68 -6.72 3.25 -14.63
C GLN A 68 -5.38 3.56 -15.32
N MET A 69 -4.27 3.56 -14.58
CA MET A 69 -2.92 3.76 -15.14
C MET A 69 -2.31 2.49 -15.74
N ASN A 70 -3.04 1.36 -15.74
CA ASN A 70 -2.64 0.07 -16.33
C ASN A 70 -1.34 -0.52 -15.77
N VAL A 71 -1.02 -0.23 -14.53
CA VAL A 71 0.07 -0.88 -13.76
C VAL A 71 -0.51 -1.59 -12.55
N PRO A 72 0.15 -2.63 -12.02
CA PRO A 72 -0.30 -3.29 -10.80
C PRO A 72 -0.38 -2.30 -9.62
N VAL A 73 -1.48 -2.39 -8.85
CA VAL A 73 -1.67 -1.57 -7.65
C VAL A 73 -1.62 -2.46 -6.43
N PHE A 74 -0.70 -2.16 -5.52
CA PHE A 74 -0.56 -2.77 -4.21
C PHE A 74 -1.09 -1.83 -3.12
N PHE A 75 -1.35 -2.42 -1.97
CA PHE A 75 -1.74 -1.68 -0.78
C PHE A 75 -0.83 -2.02 0.40
N ASP A 76 -0.18 -1.01 0.96
CA ASP A 76 0.60 -1.12 2.19
C ASP A 76 -0.31 -0.98 3.40
N VAL A 77 -0.78 -2.11 3.90
CA VAL A 77 -1.77 -2.18 4.98
C VAL A 77 -1.19 -1.88 6.35
N THR A 78 0.11 -2.04 6.53
CA THR A 78 0.77 -1.78 7.82
C THR A 78 1.15 -0.31 7.96
N HIS A 79 1.82 0.28 6.98
CA HIS A 79 2.24 1.68 7.06
C HIS A 79 1.08 2.67 6.89
N SER A 80 -0.05 2.26 6.30
CA SER A 80 -1.28 3.07 6.31
C SER A 80 -1.88 3.25 7.71
N LEU A 81 -1.47 2.43 8.66
CA LEU A 81 -1.90 2.47 10.05
C LEU A 81 -0.92 3.20 10.98
N GLN A 82 0.16 3.75 10.44
CA GLN A 82 1.06 4.60 11.22
C GLN A 82 0.34 5.83 11.76
N MET A 83 0.79 6.29 12.91
CA MET A 83 0.44 7.57 13.50
C MET A 83 1.73 8.40 13.58
N PRO A 84 2.08 9.16 12.53
CA PRO A 84 3.32 9.92 12.47
C PRO A 84 3.44 10.86 13.68
N GLY A 85 4.56 10.82 14.40
CA GLY A 85 4.74 11.63 15.63
C GLY A 85 3.83 11.23 16.80
N GLY A 86 3.18 10.08 16.76
CA GLY A 86 2.27 9.59 17.80
C GLY A 86 2.98 9.11 19.08
N ARG A 87 4.31 9.03 19.08
CA ARG A 87 5.16 8.71 20.23
C ARG A 87 6.33 9.69 20.30
N ALA A 88 7.00 9.76 21.44
CA ALA A 88 8.11 10.70 21.66
C ALA A 88 9.29 10.49 20.69
N ASP A 89 9.59 9.24 20.36
CA ASP A 89 10.81 8.81 19.64
C ASP A 89 10.49 7.91 18.41
N SER A 90 9.22 7.65 18.12
CA SER A 90 8.83 6.81 16.98
C SER A 90 7.41 7.12 16.51
N ALA A 91 7.03 6.60 15.34
CA ALA A 91 5.65 6.60 14.91
C ALA A 91 4.81 5.68 15.84
N GLY A 92 3.63 6.12 16.23
CA GLY A 92 2.59 5.25 16.76
C GLY A 92 1.97 4.40 15.64
N GLY A 93 1.06 3.50 16.00
CA GLY A 93 0.38 2.66 15.02
C GLY A 93 -0.88 1.98 15.57
N ARG A 94 -1.69 1.48 14.65
CA ARG A 94 -3.01 0.89 14.91
C ARG A 94 -3.04 -0.58 14.47
N ARG A 95 -2.06 -1.39 14.91
CA ARG A 95 -1.91 -2.82 14.56
C ARG A 95 -3.22 -3.61 14.62
N ALA A 96 -4.05 -3.34 15.63
CA ALA A 96 -5.31 -4.06 15.82
C ALA A 96 -6.27 -3.94 14.62
N GLN A 97 -6.11 -2.93 13.77
CA GLN A 97 -6.97 -2.66 12.62
C GLN A 97 -6.39 -3.18 11.30
N VAL A 98 -5.23 -3.86 11.30
CA VAL A 98 -4.55 -4.26 10.06
C VAL A 98 -5.41 -5.22 9.22
N THR A 99 -6.09 -6.17 9.86
CA THR A 99 -6.95 -7.12 9.14
C THR A 99 -8.15 -6.42 8.53
N ASP A 100 -8.83 -5.56 9.26
CA ASP A 100 -10.02 -4.85 8.77
C ASP A 100 -9.67 -3.96 7.59
N LEU A 101 -8.55 -3.22 7.70
CA LEU A 101 -8.07 -2.35 6.62
C LEU A 101 -7.65 -3.16 5.39
N ALA A 102 -6.97 -4.29 5.59
CA ALA A 102 -6.54 -5.15 4.49
C ALA A 102 -7.73 -5.71 3.71
N LEU A 103 -8.74 -6.25 4.41
CA LEU A 103 -9.95 -6.80 3.78
C LEU A 103 -10.72 -5.72 3.03
N ALA A 104 -10.85 -4.52 3.59
CA ALA A 104 -11.46 -3.37 2.92
C ALA A 104 -10.70 -2.99 1.64
N GLY A 105 -9.36 -2.94 1.69
CA GLY A 105 -8.55 -2.66 0.51
C GLY A 105 -8.63 -3.76 -0.55
N MET A 106 -8.56 -5.03 -0.15
CA MET A 106 -8.64 -6.15 -1.10
C MET A 106 -9.97 -6.22 -1.83
N SER A 107 -11.05 -5.71 -1.23
CA SER A 107 -12.35 -5.59 -1.91
C SER A 107 -12.31 -4.71 -3.17
N GLN A 108 -11.26 -3.92 -3.36
CA GLN A 108 -11.04 -3.11 -4.56
C GLN A 108 -10.43 -3.91 -5.73
N GLY A 109 -10.18 -5.22 -5.59
CA GLY A 109 -9.58 -6.06 -6.63
C GLY A 109 -8.15 -5.63 -6.98
N LEU A 110 -7.31 -5.53 -5.96
CA LEU A 110 -5.92 -5.13 -6.07
C LEU A 110 -5.02 -6.26 -6.59
N ALA A 111 -3.83 -5.90 -7.08
CA ALA A 111 -2.83 -6.87 -7.52
C ALA A 111 -2.12 -7.55 -6.34
N GLY A 112 -2.06 -6.90 -5.17
CA GLY A 112 -1.46 -7.48 -3.98
C GLY A 112 -1.39 -6.54 -2.79
N LEU A 113 -0.83 -7.05 -1.70
CA LEU A 113 -0.56 -6.29 -0.49
C LEU A 113 0.95 -6.14 -0.29
N PHE A 114 1.32 -5.04 0.33
CA PHE A 114 2.58 -4.85 1.02
C PHE A 114 2.30 -4.86 2.53
N LEU A 115 3.05 -5.61 3.29
CA LEU A 115 2.90 -5.66 4.74
C LEU A 115 4.24 -5.93 5.43
N GLU A 116 4.32 -5.49 6.66
CA GLU A 116 5.43 -5.78 7.55
C GLU A 116 4.97 -6.71 8.66
N ALA A 117 5.73 -7.79 8.88
CA ALA A 117 5.46 -8.76 9.94
C ALA A 117 6.73 -8.98 10.77
N HIS A 118 6.57 -9.15 12.09
CA HIS A 118 7.67 -9.37 13.00
C HIS A 118 7.30 -10.46 14.03
N PRO A 119 8.22 -11.34 14.45
CA PRO A 119 7.97 -12.35 15.48
C PRO A 119 7.43 -11.75 16.79
N ASP A 120 8.03 -10.64 17.22
CA ASP A 120 7.60 -9.87 18.40
C ASP A 120 7.61 -8.36 18.05
N PRO A 121 6.51 -7.82 17.50
CA PRO A 121 6.47 -6.42 17.06
C PRO A 121 6.76 -5.40 18.16
N ASP A 122 6.56 -5.76 19.42
CA ASP A 122 6.83 -4.86 20.53
C ASP A 122 8.33 -4.67 20.80
N LYS A 123 9.17 -5.55 20.20
CA LYS A 123 10.64 -5.48 20.18
C LYS A 123 11.22 -5.10 18.80
N ALA A 124 10.37 -4.78 17.83
CA ALA A 124 10.85 -4.34 16.53
C ALA A 124 11.62 -3.03 16.64
N MET A 125 12.70 -2.91 15.86
CA MET A 125 13.55 -1.72 15.86
C MET A 125 12.86 -0.49 15.27
N CYS A 126 11.89 -0.71 14.35
CA CYS A 126 11.03 0.31 13.76
C CYS A 126 9.63 -0.27 13.50
N ASP A 127 8.64 0.59 13.30
CA ASP A 127 7.28 0.28 12.86
C ASP A 127 6.51 -0.81 13.66
N GLY A 128 7.05 -1.24 14.79
CA GLY A 128 6.42 -2.22 15.67
C GLY A 128 4.94 -1.96 15.96
N PRO A 129 4.51 -0.72 16.25
CA PRO A 129 3.09 -0.41 16.52
C PRO A 129 2.11 -0.70 15.38
N CYS A 130 2.56 -0.86 14.15
CA CYS A 130 1.72 -1.22 13.00
C CYS A 130 2.08 -2.58 12.37
N ALA A 131 3.24 -3.17 12.70
CA ALA A 131 3.64 -4.47 12.16
C ALA A 131 2.73 -5.62 12.64
N LEU A 132 2.40 -6.54 11.74
CA LEU A 132 1.64 -7.75 12.04
C LEU A 132 2.52 -8.73 12.85
N ARG A 133 1.92 -9.45 13.82
CA ARG A 133 2.61 -10.57 14.45
C ARG A 133 2.79 -11.71 13.46
N LEU A 134 4.02 -12.23 13.32
CA LEU A 134 4.33 -13.30 12.38
C LEU A 134 3.44 -14.54 12.60
N SER A 135 3.09 -14.85 13.84
CA SER A 135 2.17 -15.95 14.19
C SER A 135 0.73 -15.74 13.69
N GLN A 136 0.37 -14.52 13.28
CA GLN A 136 -0.94 -14.18 12.72
C GLN A 136 -0.92 -14.10 11.18
N LEU A 137 0.23 -14.30 10.55
CA LEU A 137 0.37 -14.10 9.11
C LEU A 137 -0.45 -15.12 8.32
N GLU A 138 -0.41 -16.39 8.69
CA GLU A 138 -1.16 -17.46 8.00
C GLU A 138 -2.69 -17.20 8.03
N PRO A 139 -3.35 -17.08 9.21
CA PRO A 139 -4.79 -16.82 9.26
C PRO A 139 -5.17 -15.45 8.65
N PHE A 140 -4.27 -14.47 8.65
CA PHE A 140 -4.46 -13.22 7.94
C PHE A 140 -4.51 -13.44 6.41
N LEU A 141 -3.53 -14.17 5.86
CA LEU A 141 -3.44 -14.44 4.42
C LEU A 141 -4.60 -15.32 3.91
N GLU A 142 -5.09 -16.27 4.71
CA GLU A 142 -6.28 -17.05 4.38
C GLU A 142 -7.52 -16.16 4.17
N ARG A 143 -7.74 -15.19 5.05
CA ARG A 143 -8.84 -14.22 4.93
C ARG A 143 -8.68 -13.30 3.72
N VAL A 144 -7.47 -12.76 3.53
CA VAL A 144 -7.13 -11.91 2.38
C VAL A 144 -7.37 -12.67 1.08
N LYS A 145 -6.90 -13.92 1.00
CA LYS A 145 -7.09 -14.78 -0.18
C LYS A 145 -8.56 -15.05 -0.48
N ALA A 146 -9.37 -15.31 0.53
CA ALA A 146 -10.81 -15.54 0.37
C ALA A 146 -11.53 -14.32 -0.22
N VAL A 147 -11.18 -13.11 0.24
CA VAL A 147 -11.74 -11.87 -0.31
C VAL A 147 -11.24 -11.63 -1.74
N ASP A 148 -9.96 -11.86 -2.01
CA ASP A 148 -9.36 -11.71 -3.34
C ASP A 148 -10.04 -12.61 -4.37
N ASP A 149 -10.22 -13.90 -4.04
CA ASP A 149 -10.90 -14.87 -4.91
C ASP A 149 -12.35 -14.48 -5.17
N LEU A 150 -13.07 -14.03 -4.15
CA LEU A 150 -14.45 -13.60 -4.27
C LEU A 150 -14.57 -12.40 -5.20
N VAL A 151 -13.80 -11.35 -4.96
CA VAL A 151 -13.88 -10.09 -5.71
C VAL A 151 -13.48 -10.32 -7.18
N LYS A 152 -12.44 -11.10 -7.44
CA LYS A 152 -11.98 -11.41 -8.79
C LYS A 152 -12.94 -12.35 -9.55
N SER A 153 -13.86 -13.01 -8.87
CA SER A 153 -14.93 -13.81 -9.50
C SER A 153 -16.08 -12.96 -10.05
N PHE A 154 -16.22 -11.71 -9.62
CA PHE A 154 -17.31 -10.85 -10.04
C PHE A 154 -17.12 -10.37 -11.49
N LYS A 155 -18.24 -10.35 -12.21
CA LYS A 155 -18.26 -9.69 -13.54
C LYS A 155 -18.29 -8.17 -13.34
N PRO A 156 -17.56 -7.41 -14.18
CA PRO A 156 -17.68 -5.95 -14.14
C PRO A 156 -19.13 -5.48 -14.34
N ILE A 157 -19.52 -4.44 -13.62
CA ILE A 157 -20.79 -3.75 -13.83
C ILE A 157 -20.49 -2.49 -14.63
N ASP A 158 -21.20 -2.30 -15.75
CA ASP A 158 -21.16 -1.05 -16.47
C ASP A 158 -21.94 0.00 -15.70
N THR A 159 -21.25 1.03 -15.27
CA THR A 159 -21.80 2.15 -14.48
C THR A 159 -21.73 3.49 -15.21
N ALA A 160 -21.33 3.49 -16.49
CA ALA A 160 -21.23 4.70 -17.33
C ALA A 160 -22.54 5.02 -18.05
#